data_5c983c54ad3f1ceba084dfaebfba4bba
#
_entry.id   5c983c54ad3f1ceba084dfaebfba4bba
#
_cell.length_a   1.000
_cell.length_b   1.000
_cell.length_c   1.000
_cell.angle_alpha   90.00
_cell.angle_beta   90.00
_cell.angle_gamma   90.00
#
_symmetry.space_group_name_H-M   'P 1'
#
loop_
_entity.id
_entity.type
_entity.pdbx_description
1 polymer ?
#
loop_
_entity_poly.entity_id
_entity_poly.type
_entity_poly.pdbx_seq_one_letter_code
_entity_poly.pdbx_strand_id
1 'polypeptide(L)'
;MQDSNELQITYTHTPRFEPSDAAAVEYLEEHGYVIIANALTMTEASTAMDKLWSYLEGLNTGIDRGDPDTWDDNRWPTAVHGGILPGHGIGHSDAQWYIRNIPAVKAAFAAVWETDDLLVSFDGVSIWRPWSRKPEWKTGLGGSWLHIDQHPIGRPGKHCVQGLVNLLPTSEVTGGNVLIPGSHRLHKEIPQLYSDRLSRIDKSIDHFRFPKNDPLLADMKPITCHMEAGDLMLWDSRTIHCSSPPTNTEAKHPNEDALVRAISLICMMPRSKSNPAVIARRKAAVGSLTSTTNWSDVFVNADKFPDLISVDPSKYARPPTPVLNHSQLKLVGWTEEEIKTKLTSRPDIDTES
;
A
#
# COMPACT_ATOMS: atom_id res chain seq x y z
N MET A 1 -25.16 21.38 14.04
CA MET A 1 -23.87 21.88 14.56
C MET A 1 -22.83 20.96 13.94
N GLN A 2 -22.06 21.45 12.97
CA GLN A 2 -20.90 20.74 12.46
C GLN A 2 -19.98 20.48 13.65
N ASP A 3 -19.55 19.22 13.77
CA ASP A 3 -18.58 18.83 14.81
C ASP A 3 -17.29 19.63 14.53
N SER A 4 -17.02 20.65 15.34
CA SER A 4 -15.99 21.68 15.13
C SER A 4 -14.55 21.15 15.27
N ASN A 5 -14.37 19.82 15.10
CA ASN A 5 -13.12 19.09 15.33
C ASN A 5 -12.78 18.10 14.19
N GLU A 6 -13.31 18.29 12.98
CA GLU A 6 -12.81 17.54 11.83
C GLU A 6 -11.45 18.11 11.40
N LEU A 7 -10.50 17.21 11.19
CA LEU A 7 -9.17 17.55 10.72
C LEU A 7 -9.27 18.28 9.37
N GLN A 8 -8.80 19.51 9.32
CA GLN A 8 -8.79 20.29 8.08
C GLN A 8 -7.66 19.79 7.17
N ILE A 9 -8.01 19.06 6.13
CA ILE A 9 -7.06 18.52 5.15
C ILE A 9 -6.92 19.52 3.99
N THR A 10 -5.69 19.89 3.68
CA THR A 10 -5.40 20.74 2.53
C THR A 10 -5.01 19.87 1.32
N TYR A 11 -5.69 20.06 0.21
CA TYR A 11 -5.28 19.45 -1.07
C TYR A 11 -4.22 20.34 -1.71
N THR A 12 -3.12 19.73 -2.14
CA THR A 12 -1.97 20.49 -2.62
C THR A 12 -1.26 19.83 -3.79
N HIS A 13 -0.75 20.68 -4.68
CA HIS A 13 0.23 20.27 -5.69
C HIS A 13 1.62 20.37 -5.08
N THR A 14 2.25 19.22 -4.86
CA THR A 14 3.61 19.13 -4.34
C THR A 14 4.60 18.87 -5.48
N PRO A 15 5.90 19.09 -5.29
CA PRO A 15 6.90 18.67 -6.27
C PRO A 15 6.75 17.20 -6.63
N ARG A 16 6.83 16.90 -7.93
CA ARG A 16 6.84 15.55 -8.49
C ARG A 16 8.18 15.37 -9.19
N PHE A 17 8.88 14.31 -8.81
CA PHE A 17 10.24 14.05 -9.26
C PHE A 17 10.26 12.93 -10.29
N GLU A 18 11.18 12.98 -11.22
CA GLU A 18 11.43 11.86 -12.13
C GLU A 18 12.01 10.66 -11.35
N PRO A 19 11.79 9.42 -11.81
CA PRO A 19 12.22 8.21 -11.08
C PRO A 19 13.71 8.12 -10.74
N SER A 20 14.57 8.83 -11.47
CA SER A 20 16.03 8.87 -11.28
C SER A 20 16.55 10.15 -10.64
N ASP A 21 15.68 11.06 -10.23
CA ASP A 21 16.08 12.34 -9.67
C ASP A 21 16.58 12.16 -8.23
N ALA A 22 17.86 12.49 -7.98
CA ALA A 22 18.44 12.41 -6.65
C ALA A 22 17.76 13.35 -5.64
N ALA A 23 17.20 14.48 -6.09
CA ALA A 23 16.46 15.40 -5.24
C ALA A 23 15.20 14.79 -4.63
N ALA A 24 14.69 13.70 -5.21
CA ALA A 24 13.55 12.95 -4.66
C ALA A 24 13.87 12.36 -3.28
N VAL A 25 15.09 11.83 -3.10
CA VAL A 25 15.52 11.25 -1.82
C VAL A 25 15.72 12.35 -0.78
N GLU A 26 16.33 13.47 -1.16
CA GLU A 26 16.50 14.63 -0.29
C GLU A 26 15.16 15.18 0.19
N TYR A 27 14.18 15.27 -0.73
CA TYR A 27 12.83 15.70 -0.40
C TYR A 27 12.13 14.72 0.57
N LEU A 28 12.28 13.41 0.37
CA LEU A 28 11.77 12.39 1.29
C LEU A 28 12.38 12.54 2.69
N GLU A 29 13.69 12.74 2.81
CA GLU A 29 14.36 12.92 4.09
C GLU A 29 13.93 14.22 4.80
N GLU A 30 13.65 15.27 4.04
CA GLU A 30 13.20 16.54 4.60
C GLU A 30 11.72 16.51 5.00
N HIS A 31 10.86 16.00 4.15
CA HIS A 31 9.40 16.12 4.33
C HIS A 31 8.73 14.84 4.83
N GLY A 32 9.42 13.70 4.84
CA GLY A 32 8.90 12.40 5.23
C GLY A 32 8.05 11.73 4.16
N TYR A 33 7.94 12.32 2.96
CA TYR A 33 7.27 11.76 1.80
C TYR A 33 7.84 12.35 0.51
N VAL A 34 7.56 11.69 -0.61
CA VAL A 34 7.89 12.19 -1.96
C VAL A 34 6.94 11.59 -2.99
N ILE A 35 6.71 12.29 -4.10
CA ILE A 35 5.98 11.78 -5.27
C ILE A 35 6.96 11.61 -6.41
N ILE A 36 7.03 10.39 -6.92
CA ILE A 36 7.75 10.03 -8.14
C ILE A 36 6.74 10.04 -9.28
N ALA A 37 6.93 10.96 -10.22
CA ALA A 37 6.06 11.14 -11.38
C ALA A 37 6.22 9.98 -12.36
N ASN A 38 5.11 9.54 -12.94
CA ASN A 38 5.14 8.58 -14.05
C ASN A 38 6.00 7.33 -13.76
N ALA A 39 6.01 6.84 -12.51
CA ALA A 39 6.65 5.58 -12.17
C ALA A 39 6.04 4.40 -12.97
N LEU A 40 4.78 4.54 -13.37
CA LEU A 40 4.16 3.78 -14.43
C LEU A 40 3.76 4.75 -15.56
N THR A 41 3.96 4.37 -16.80
CA THR A 41 3.32 5.03 -17.93
C THR A 41 1.80 4.84 -17.87
N MET A 42 1.06 5.66 -18.59
CA MET A 42 -0.41 5.51 -18.67
C MET A 42 -0.84 4.13 -19.20
N THR A 43 -0.07 3.56 -20.13
CA THR A 43 -0.32 2.20 -20.65
C THR A 43 -0.07 1.15 -19.56
N GLU A 44 0.98 1.28 -18.78
CA GLU A 44 1.28 0.37 -17.67
C GLU A 44 0.24 0.49 -16.55
N ALA A 45 -0.19 1.71 -16.21
CA ALA A 45 -1.25 1.93 -15.23
C ALA A 45 -2.59 1.31 -15.68
N SER A 46 -2.94 1.45 -16.96
CA SER A 46 -4.12 0.80 -17.55
C SER A 46 -4.00 -0.73 -17.51
N THR A 47 -2.84 -1.27 -17.88
CA THR A 47 -2.59 -2.71 -17.82
C THR A 47 -2.69 -3.25 -16.39
N ALA A 48 -2.15 -2.52 -15.42
CA ALA A 48 -2.26 -2.88 -14.01
C ALA A 48 -3.72 -2.87 -13.53
N MET A 49 -4.51 -1.89 -13.97
CA MET A 49 -5.94 -1.81 -13.68
C MET A 49 -6.72 -2.98 -14.30
N ASP A 50 -6.42 -3.36 -15.54
CA ASP A 50 -7.06 -4.51 -16.19
C ASP A 50 -6.74 -5.82 -15.45
N LYS A 51 -5.49 -5.99 -15.03
CA LYS A 51 -5.09 -7.14 -14.20
C LYS A 51 -5.75 -7.15 -12.83
N LEU A 52 -5.97 -5.97 -12.23
CA LEU A 52 -6.69 -5.84 -10.96
C LEU A 52 -8.16 -6.25 -11.11
N TRP A 53 -8.82 -5.82 -12.18
CA TRP A 53 -10.18 -6.26 -12.49
C TRP A 53 -10.25 -7.75 -12.77
N SER A 54 -9.32 -8.30 -13.56
CA SER A 54 -9.24 -9.74 -13.80
C SER A 54 -9.10 -10.53 -12.49
N TYR A 55 -8.36 -9.99 -11.50
CA TYR A 55 -8.29 -10.61 -10.17
C TYR A 55 -9.65 -10.56 -9.46
N LEU A 56 -10.34 -9.41 -9.42
CA LEU A 56 -11.63 -9.25 -8.74
C LEU A 56 -12.70 -10.18 -9.33
N GLU A 57 -12.80 -10.23 -10.64
CA GLU A 57 -13.71 -11.11 -11.36
C GLU A 57 -13.34 -12.59 -11.17
N GLY A 58 -12.04 -12.88 -11.13
CA GLY A 58 -11.48 -14.21 -10.89
C GLY A 58 -11.76 -14.79 -9.50
N LEU A 59 -12.20 -13.97 -8.53
CA LEU A 59 -12.70 -14.47 -7.24
C LEU A 59 -14.03 -15.23 -7.36
N ASN A 60 -14.67 -15.17 -8.53
CA ASN A 60 -15.89 -15.88 -8.88
C ASN A 60 -17.08 -15.58 -7.94
N THR A 61 -17.17 -14.37 -7.46
CA THR A 61 -18.29 -13.89 -6.63
C THR A 61 -19.42 -13.27 -7.45
N GLY A 62 -19.24 -13.17 -8.78
CA GLY A 62 -20.18 -12.53 -9.69
C GLY A 62 -19.96 -11.01 -9.82
N ILE A 63 -18.78 -10.50 -9.45
CA ILE A 63 -18.35 -9.14 -9.81
C ILE A 63 -18.14 -9.09 -11.31
N ASP A 64 -18.70 -8.04 -11.94
CA ASP A 64 -18.48 -7.70 -13.34
C ASP A 64 -18.01 -6.25 -13.41
N ARG A 65 -16.85 -6.01 -14.02
CA ARG A 65 -16.30 -4.66 -14.24
C ARG A 65 -17.26 -3.74 -14.98
N GLY A 66 -18.00 -4.29 -15.94
CA GLY A 66 -18.94 -3.55 -16.80
C GLY A 66 -20.27 -3.24 -16.13
N ASP A 67 -20.56 -3.86 -14.96
CA ASP A 67 -21.82 -3.70 -14.25
C ASP A 67 -21.61 -3.32 -12.77
N PRO A 68 -21.58 -2.02 -12.42
CA PRO A 68 -21.42 -1.54 -11.05
C PRO A 68 -22.50 -2.02 -10.06
N ASP A 69 -23.64 -2.51 -10.50
CA ASP A 69 -24.64 -3.10 -9.61
C ASP A 69 -24.16 -4.42 -8.99
N THR A 70 -23.16 -5.04 -9.61
CA THR A 70 -22.53 -6.26 -9.09
C THR A 70 -21.46 -5.98 -8.03
N TRP A 71 -21.11 -4.71 -7.77
CA TRP A 71 -20.03 -4.34 -6.82
C TRP A 71 -20.56 -4.22 -5.37
N ASP A 72 -21.64 -4.89 -5.03
CA ASP A 72 -22.22 -4.91 -3.69
C ASP A 72 -21.35 -5.67 -2.66
N ASP A 73 -21.60 -5.43 -1.36
CA ASP A 73 -20.80 -5.99 -0.27
C ASP A 73 -20.85 -7.52 -0.16
N ASN A 74 -21.86 -8.17 -0.76
CA ASN A 74 -21.95 -9.63 -0.76
C ASN A 74 -20.96 -10.27 -1.75
N ARG A 75 -20.66 -9.55 -2.83
CA ARG A 75 -19.74 -9.99 -3.88
C ARG A 75 -18.36 -9.42 -3.72
N TRP A 76 -18.25 -8.18 -3.21
CA TRP A 76 -16.96 -7.50 -3.03
C TRP A 76 -16.10 -8.19 -2.00
N PRO A 77 -14.77 -8.33 -2.21
CA PRO A 77 -13.90 -8.92 -1.21
C PRO A 77 -13.83 -8.06 0.05
N THR A 78 -13.69 -8.74 1.19
CA THR A 78 -13.66 -8.09 2.50
C THR A 78 -12.52 -7.07 2.57
N ALA A 79 -12.88 -5.82 2.81
CA ALA A 79 -11.95 -4.72 2.94
C ALA A 79 -11.82 -4.27 4.40
N VAL A 80 -10.67 -3.72 4.77
CA VAL A 80 -10.42 -3.07 6.06
C VAL A 80 -10.04 -1.61 5.86
N HIS A 81 -10.10 -0.82 6.92
CA HIS A 81 -9.60 0.56 6.96
C HIS A 81 -9.97 1.42 5.74
N GLY A 82 -11.21 1.29 5.28
CA GLY A 82 -11.67 2.10 4.18
C GLY A 82 -11.20 1.66 2.79
N GLY A 83 -11.28 0.36 2.51
CA GLY A 83 -11.08 -0.17 1.17
C GLY A 83 -9.76 -0.88 0.93
N ILE A 84 -8.94 -1.08 1.95
CA ILE A 84 -7.74 -1.93 1.85
C ILE A 84 -8.17 -3.39 1.77
N LEU A 85 -7.72 -4.09 0.73
CA LEU A 85 -7.89 -5.53 0.54
C LEU A 85 -6.58 -6.22 0.91
N PRO A 86 -6.45 -6.79 2.13
CA PRO A 86 -5.19 -7.39 2.57
C PRO A 86 -5.12 -8.90 2.30
N GLY A 87 -6.27 -9.51 2.02
CA GLY A 87 -6.44 -10.97 1.97
C GLY A 87 -6.71 -11.53 0.59
N HIS A 88 -7.26 -12.73 0.56
CA HIS A 88 -7.75 -13.44 -0.64
C HIS A 88 -6.67 -13.62 -1.73
N GLY A 89 -5.37 -13.62 -1.34
CA GLY A 89 -4.26 -13.78 -2.26
C GLY A 89 -3.94 -12.55 -3.13
N ILE A 90 -4.57 -11.39 -2.88
CA ILE A 90 -4.34 -10.15 -3.65
C ILE A 90 -2.86 -9.76 -3.69
N GLY A 91 -2.15 -9.92 -2.58
CA GLY A 91 -0.71 -9.64 -2.51
C GLY A 91 0.14 -10.49 -3.46
N HIS A 92 -0.44 -11.51 -4.07
CA HIS A 92 0.19 -12.38 -5.07
C HIS A 92 -0.51 -12.37 -6.42
N SER A 93 -1.44 -11.44 -6.65
CA SER A 93 -2.11 -11.25 -7.94
C SER A 93 -1.15 -10.81 -9.05
N ASP A 94 -1.53 -11.07 -10.29
CA ASP A 94 -0.79 -10.61 -11.47
C ASP A 94 -0.65 -9.09 -11.49
N ALA A 95 -1.65 -8.35 -11.02
CA ALA A 95 -1.58 -6.89 -10.90
C ALA A 95 -0.44 -6.45 -9.98
N GLN A 96 -0.35 -7.04 -8.78
CA GLN A 96 0.69 -6.71 -7.81
C GLN A 96 2.08 -7.11 -8.30
N TRP A 97 2.25 -8.29 -8.89
CA TRP A 97 3.53 -8.72 -9.44
C TRP A 97 3.94 -7.92 -10.67
N TYR A 98 3.00 -7.49 -11.50
CA TYR A 98 3.26 -6.61 -12.62
C TYR A 98 3.83 -5.27 -12.14
N ILE A 99 3.15 -4.59 -11.21
CA ILE A 99 3.57 -3.27 -10.70
C ILE A 99 4.92 -3.36 -9.99
N ARG A 100 5.13 -4.38 -9.14
CA ARG A 100 6.41 -4.60 -8.43
C ARG A 100 7.60 -4.82 -9.37
N ASN A 101 7.35 -5.29 -10.59
CA ASN A 101 8.39 -5.54 -11.58
C ASN A 101 8.72 -4.31 -12.43
N ILE A 102 7.94 -3.24 -12.38
CA ILE A 102 8.22 -2.01 -13.13
C ILE A 102 9.58 -1.44 -12.72
N PRO A 103 10.49 -1.19 -13.69
CA PRO A 103 11.85 -0.74 -13.37
C PRO A 103 11.90 0.56 -12.57
N ALA A 104 11.06 1.54 -12.91
CA ALA A 104 11.02 2.83 -12.21
C ALA A 104 10.56 2.69 -10.75
N VAL A 105 9.61 1.80 -10.46
CA VAL A 105 9.17 1.51 -9.08
C VAL A 105 10.34 0.92 -8.27
N LYS A 106 11.05 -0.06 -8.82
CA LYS A 106 12.23 -0.64 -8.15
C LYS A 106 13.33 0.37 -7.95
N ALA A 107 13.61 1.19 -8.98
CA ALA A 107 14.66 2.21 -8.94
C ALA A 107 14.41 3.26 -7.86
N ALA A 108 13.15 3.69 -7.65
CA ALA A 108 12.80 4.62 -6.61
C ALA A 108 13.14 4.09 -5.21
N PHE A 109 12.82 2.83 -4.92
CA PHE A 109 13.22 2.20 -3.65
C PHE A 109 14.72 1.95 -3.55
N ALA A 110 15.36 1.58 -4.65
CA ALA A 110 16.81 1.38 -4.71
C ALA A 110 17.58 2.68 -4.39
N ALA A 111 17.11 3.81 -4.90
CA ALA A 111 17.67 5.13 -4.58
C ALA A 111 17.54 5.46 -3.10
N VAL A 112 16.37 5.22 -2.49
CA VAL A 112 16.12 5.47 -1.06
C VAL A 112 17.03 4.64 -0.15
N TRP A 113 17.34 3.39 -0.55
CA TRP A 113 18.09 2.44 0.24
C TRP A 113 19.56 2.28 -0.20
N GLU A 114 19.97 2.96 -1.28
CA GLU A 114 21.31 2.87 -1.86
C GLU A 114 21.73 1.42 -2.21
N THR A 115 20.75 0.60 -2.58
CA THR A 115 20.95 -0.80 -2.98
C THR A 115 19.82 -1.30 -3.87
N ASP A 116 20.13 -2.17 -4.83
CA ASP A 116 19.19 -2.87 -5.68
C ASP A 116 18.82 -4.28 -5.17
N ASP A 117 19.51 -4.74 -4.11
CA ASP A 117 19.19 -6.03 -3.46
C ASP A 117 18.03 -5.86 -2.45
N LEU A 118 16.83 -5.84 -3.00
CA LEU A 118 15.60 -5.52 -2.30
C LEU A 118 14.69 -6.75 -2.13
N LEU A 119 13.91 -6.73 -1.03
CA LEU A 119 12.76 -7.59 -0.80
C LEU A 119 11.49 -6.75 -0.87
N VAL A 120 10.46 -7.24 -1.57
CA VAL A 120 9.17 -6.54 -1.71
C VAL A 120 8.13 -7.06 -0.71
N SER A 121 7.27 -6.20 -0.17
CA SER A 121 6.10 -6.62 0.60
C SER A 121 5.10 -7.40 -0.26
N PHE A 122 4.40 -8.36 0.34
CA PHE A 122 3.25 -9.02 -0.29
C PHE A 122 1.96 -8.34 0.19
N ASP A 123 1.99 -7.02 0.16
CA ASP A 123 0.88 -6.17 0.56
C ASP A 123 -0.23 -6.15 -0.50
N GLY A 124 -1.38 -5.63 -0.12
CA GLY A 124 -2.57 -5.62 -0.94
C GLY A 124 -2.75 -4.36 -1.79
N VAL A 125 -4.00 -4.03 -1.99
CA VAL A 125 -4.45 -2.84 -2.74
C VAL A 125 -5.45 -2.07 -1.88
N SER A 126 -5.71 -0.79 -2.22
CA SER A 126 -6.87 -0.09 -1.69
C SER A 126 -7.75 0.37 -2.83
N ILE A 127 -9.03 0.03 -2.74
CA ILE A 127 -10.01 0.30 -3.79
C ILE A 127 -11.24 0.94 -3.16
N TRP A 128 -11.69 2.07 -3.74
CA TRP A 128 -12.91 2.73 -3.32
C TRP A 128 -13.94 2.70 -4.44
N ARG A 129 -15.10 2.16 -4.10
CA ARG A 129 -16.28 2.12 -4.97
C ARG A 129 -16.99 3.47 -4.97
N PRO A 130 -17.81 3.80 -5.98
CA PRO A 130 -18.49 5.09 -6.10
C PRO A 130 -19.61 5.23 -5.06
N TRP A 131 -19.35 5.96 -3.98
CA TRP A 131 -20.35 6.24 -2.93
C TRP A 131 -21.45 7.21 -3.36
N SER A 132 -21.31 7.89 -4.50
CA SER A 132 -22.43 8.61 -5.14
C SER A 132 -23.55 7.66 -5.56
N ARG A 133 -23.19 6.41 -5.95
CA ARG A 133 -24.15 5.36 -6.29
C ARG A 133 -24.74 4.70 -5.03
N LYS A 134 -23.90 4.36 -4.05
CA LYS A 134 -24.29 3.78 -2.76
C LYS A 134 -23.52 4.45 -1.64
N PRO A 135 -24.16 5.34 -0.84
CA PRO A 135 -23.49 6.10 0.23
C PRO A 135 -22.77 5.23 1.25
N GLU A 136 -23.24 4.00 1.50
CA GLU A 136 -22.61 3.02 2.39
C GLU A 136 -21.22 2.56 1.91
N TRP A 137 -20.89 2.75 0.65
CA TRP A 137 -19.55 2.49 0.11
C TRP A 137 -18.53 3.57 0.46
N LYS A 138 -19.00 4.70 1.03
CA LYS A 138 -18.08 5.74 1.47
C LYS A 138 -17.20 5.20 2.58
N THR A 139 -15.97 4.98 2.23
CA THR A 139 -14.97 4.41 3.11
C THR A 139 -14.21 5.52 3.81
N GLY A 140 -13.71 5.18 4.96
CA GLY A 140 -12.82 6.07 5.67
C GLY A 140 -13.42 6.70 6.90
N LEU A 141 -12.54 7.02 7.81
CA LEU A 141 -12.84 7.59 9.11
C LEU A 141 -12.67 9.13 9.10
N GLY A 142 -12.75 9.76 7.91
CA GLY A 142 -12.69 11.21 7.74
C GLY A 142 -11.42 11.85 8.32
N GLY A 143 -10.25 11.24 8.15
CA GLY A 143 -9.01 11.72 8.75
C GLY A 143 -8.88 11.48 10.27
N SER A 144 -9.86 10.83 10.89
CA SER A 144 -9.90 10.65 12.36
C SER A 144 -9.02 9.51 12.89
N TRP A 145 -8.20 8.90 12.07
CA TRP A 145 -7.36 7.75 12.43
C TRP A 145 -5.88 7.92 12.09
N LEU A 146 -5.37 9.12 12.28
CA LEU A 146 -3.96 9.42 12.11
C LEU A 146 -3.10 8.46 12.92
N HIS A 147 -2.10 7.87 12.27
CA HIS A 147 -1.20 6.87 12.84
C HIS A 147 0.18 6.94 12.20
N ILE A 148 1.10 6.25 12.80
CA ILE A 148 2.38 5.87 12.20
C ILE A 148 2.42 4.35 12.10
N ASP A 149 3.07 3.84 11.07
CA ASP A 149 3.21 2.40 10.82
C ASP A 149 4.59 1.86 11.22
N GLN A 150 5.16 2.45 12.24
CA GLN A 150 6.42 2.01 12.82
C GLN A 150 6.38 2.19 14.33
N HIS A 151 6.45 1.07 15.07
CA HIS A 151 6.39 1.11 16.53
C HIS A 151 7.58 1.86 17.11
N PRO A 152 7.36 2.98 17.85
CA PRO A 152 8.43 3.91 18.19
C PRO A 152 9.49 3.36 19.16
N ILE A 153 9.15 2.31 19.95
CA ILE A 153 10.09 1.63 20.84
C ILE A 153 10.67 0.38 20.16
N GLY A 154 9.83 -0.40 19.50
CA GLY A 154 10.24 -1.66 18.89
C GLY A 154 11.16 -1.48 17.67
N ARG A 155 11.00 -0.35 16.96
CA ARG A 155 11.74 -0.02 15.74
C ARG A 155 12.16 1.45 15.69
N PRO A 156 13.16 1.84 16.50
CA PRO A 156 13.65 3.23 16.51
C PRO A 156 14.43 3.54 15.22
N GLY A 157 14.32 4.78 14.74
CA GLY A 157 15.00 5.22 13.51
C GLY A 157 14.28 4.87 12.22
N LYS A 158 14.92 5.02 11.06
CA LYS A 158 14.36 4.73 9.74
C LYS A 158 14.47 3.23 9.42
N HIS A 159 13.37 2.52 9.44
CA HIS A 159 13.34 1.09 9.15
C HIS A 159 12.58 0.73 7.89
N CYS A 160 11.52 1.48 7.57
CA CYS A 160 10.65 1.18 6.45
C CYS A 160 10.29 2.47 5.72
N VAL A 161 10.28 2.40 4.40
CA VAL A 161 9.68 3.38 3.51
C VAL A 161 8.56 2.67 2.77
N GLN A 162 7.35 3.15 2.98
CA GLN A 162 6.16 2.63 2.33
C GLN A 162 5.95 3.31 0.99
N GLY A 163 5.16 2.67 0.13
CA GLY A 163 4.78 3.25 -1.15
C GLY A 163 3.36 2.87 -1.56
N LEU A 164 2.77 3.72 -2.36
CA LEU A 164 1.56 3.44 -3.11
C LEU A 164 1.73 3.89 -4.56
N VAL A 165 1.28 3.07 -5.48
CA VAL A 165 1.16 3.44 -6.91
C VAL A 165 -0.29 3.76 -7.20
N ASN A 166 -0.55 4.96 -7.70
CA ASN A 166 -1.88 5.36 -8.15
C ASN A 166 -2.21 4.68 -9.48
N LEU A 167 -3.34 3.98 -9.54
CA LEU A 167 -3.93 3.52 -10.79
C LEU A 167 -5.03 4.45 -11.28
N LEU A 168 -5.54 5.31 -10.42
CA LEU A 168 -6.48 6.39 -10.69
C LEU A 168 -5.99 7.68 -10.05
N PRO A 169 -6.30 8.86 -10.60
CA PRO A 169 -5.88 10.14 -10.04
C PRO A 169 -6.39 10.38 -8.62
N THR A 170 -5.60 11.09 -7.82
CA THR A 170 -6.00 11.60 -6.50
C THR A 170 -6.25 13.11 -6.58
N SER A 171 -7.38 13.55 -6.06
CA SER A 171 -7.79 14.95 -6.05
C SER A 171 -8.74 15.25 -4.88
N GLU A 172 -9.18 16.50 -4.77
CA GLU A 172 -10.18 16.94 -3.79
C GLU A 172 -11.55 16.27 -3.93
N VAL A 173 -11.85 15.65 -5.06
CA VAL A 173 -13.12 14.92 -5.28
C VAL A 173 -13.00 13.42 -5.01
N THR A 174 -11.78 12.89 -4.94
CA THR A 174 -11.56 11.46 -4.66
C THR A 174 -11.13 11.21 -3.21
N GLY A 175 -10.51 12.20 -2.56
CA GLY A 175 -9.74 11.95 -1.37
C GLY A 175 -8.47 11.15 -1.67
N GLY A 176 -7.78 10.68 -0.64
CA GLY A 176 -6.52 9.94 -0.85
C GLY A 176 -5.75 9.66 0.43
N ASN A 177 -4.45 9.49 0.27
CA ASN A 177 -3.53 9.38 1.40
C ASN A 177 -3.28 10.76 2.01
N VAL A 178 -3.53 10.87 3.30
CA VAL A 178 -3.32 12.09 4.09
C VAL A 178 -2.00 11.96 4.82
N LEU A 179 -1.16 12.96 4.75
CA LEU A 179 0.16 13.02 5.38
C LEU A 179 0.31 14.29 6.21
N ILE A 180 1.10 14.22 7.26
CA ILE A 180 1.59 15.41 7.96
C ILE A 180 3.07 15.58 7.62
N PRO A 181 3.43 16.50 6.73
CA PRO A 181 4.83 16.70 6.31
C PRO A 181 5.76 16.97 7.48
N GLY A 182 6.94 16.34 7.47
CA GLY A 182 7.96 16.50 8.51
C GLY A 182 7.69 15.77 9.83
N SER A 183 6.52 15.18 10.00
CA SER A 183 6.12 14.53 11.27
C SER A 183 6.92 13.27 11.63
N HIS A 184 7.61 12.65 10.67
CA HIS A 184 8.54 11.53 10.91
C HIS A 184 9.64 11.87 11.92
N ARG A 185 9.98 13.15 12.06
CA ARG A 185 10.99 13.65 13.02
C ARG A 185 10.52 13.54 14.47
N LEU A 186 9.20 13.53 14.69
CA LEU A 186 8.61 13.40 16.04
C LEU A 186 8.66 11.97 16.59
N HIS A 187 8.96 10.99 15.75
CA HIS A 187 8.95 9.57 16.13
C HIS A 187 9.80 9.28 17.37
N LYS A 188 10.93 9.94 17.53
CA LYS A 188 11.84 9.79 18.68
C LYS A 188 11.25 10.36 19.99
N GLU A 189 10.26 11.25 19.90
CA GLU A 189 9.62 11.89 21.05
C GLU A 189 8.38 11.14 21.51
N ILE A 190 7.76 10.36 20.63
CA ILE A 190 6.54 9.59 20.91
C ILE A 190 6.69 8.68 22.15
N PRO A 191 7.81 7.96 22.39
CA PRO A 191 7.97 7.14 23.59
C PRO A 191 7.83 7.91 24.90
N GLN A 192 8.32 9.14 24.94
CA GLN A 192 8.20 10.00 26.13
C GLN A 192 6.80 10.59 26.27
N LEU A 193 6.22 11.07 25.16
CA LEU A 193 4.90 11.72 25.15
C LEU A 193 3.75 10.75 25.43
N TYR A 194 3.90 9.47 25.07
CA TYR A 194 2.84 8.46 25.14
C TYR A 194 3.26 7.20 25.89
N SER A 195 4.12 7.31 26.90
CA SER A 195 4.68 6.18 27.66
C SER A 195 3.60 5.22 28.19
N ASP A 196 2.56 5.75 28.83
CA ASP A 196 1.46 4.96 29.39
C ASP A 196 0.66 4.22 28.33
N ARG A 197 0.47 4.83 27.17
CA ARG A 197 -0.26 4.21 26.06
C ARG A 197 0.60 3.13 25.41
N LEU A 198 1.86 3.40 25.16
CA LEU A 198 2.80 2.46 24.56
C LEU A 198 3.08 1.24 25.44
N SER A 199 3.01 1.38 26.77
CA SER A 199 3.18 0.25 27.69
C SER A 199 2.09 -0.83 27.53
N ARG A 200 0.94 -0.47 26.93
CA ARG A 200 -0.22 -1.34 26.70
C ARG A 200 -0.26 -1.93 25.28
N ILE A 201 0.62 -1.49 24.39
CA ILE A 201 0.69 -1.94 23.01
C ILE A 201 1.75 -3.02 22.89
N ASP A 202 1.39 -4.13 22.26
CA ASP A 202 2.34 -5.19 21.91
C ASP A 202 3.39 -4.64 20.95
N LYS A 203 4.66 -4.71 21.30
CA LYS A 203 5.79 -4.20 20.51
C LYS A 203 5.96 -4.91 19.15
N SER A 204 5.29 -6.02 18.93
CA SER A 204 5.25 -6.70 17.63
C SER A 204 4.19 -6.10 16.69
N ILE A 205 3.35 -5.18 17.19
CA ILE A 205 2.42 -4.39 16.36
C ILE A 205 3.17 -3.20 15.81
N ASP A 206 3.18 -3.05 14.50
CA ASP A 206 3.99 -2.06 13.79
C ASP A 206 3.34 -0.69 13.66
N HIS A 207 2.25 -0.41 14.35
CA HIS A 207 1.59 0.88 14.25
C HIS A 207 1.34 1.52 15.63
N PHE A 208 1.25 2.86 15.63
CA PHE A 208 0.75 3.63 16.76
C PHE A 208 -0.29 4.64 16.27
N ARG A 209 -1.53 4.50 16.76
CA ARG A 209 -2.64 5.39 16.43
C ARG A 209 -2.73 6.51 17.46
N PHE A 210 -2.77 7.76 16.98
CA PHE A 210 -2.96 8.92 17.84
C PHE A 210 -4.42 9.00 18.35
N PRO A 211 -4.64 9.53 19.56
CA PRO A 211 -5.98 9.82 20.05
C PRO A 211 -6.72 10.78 19.12
N LYS A 212 -8.05 10.67 19.07
CA LYS A 212 -8.88 11.71 18.45
C LYS A 212 -8.70 13.01 19.24
N ASN A 213 -8.51 14.13 18.55
CA ASN A 213 -8.25 15.45 19.16
C ASN A 213 -6.96 15.50 20.00
N ASP A 214 -5.94 14.80 19.58
CA ASP A 214 -4.63 14.82 20.23
C ASP A 214 -4.03 16.23 20.20
N PRO A 215 -3.60 16.80 21.35
CA PRO A 215 -3.00 18.13 21.38
C PRO A 215 -1.75 18.27 20.51
N LEU A 216 -0.97 17.19 20.35
CA LEU A 216 0.19 17.19 19.46
C LEU A 216 -0.20 17.47 17.99
N LEU A 217 -1.41 17.08 17.61
CA LEU A 217 -1.88 17.20 16.22
C LEU A 217 -2.64 18.52 15.97
N ALA A 218 -2.97 19.29 17.02
CA ALA A 218 -3.86 20.45 16.93
C ALA A 218 -3.35 21.55 15.97
N ASP A 219 -2.04 21.77 15.96
CA ASP A 219 -1.40 22.80 15.12
C ASP A 219 -0.76 22.21 13.82
N MET A 220 -0.91 20.93 13.59
CA MET A 220 -0.36 20.28 12.40
C MET A 220 -1.27 20.52 11.19
N LYS A 221 -0.63 20.54 10.02
CA LYS A 221 -1.30 20.80 8.74
C LYS A 221 -1.27 19.53 7.89
N PRO A 222 -2.27 18.66 7.99
CA PRO A 222 -2.37 17.48 7.13
C PRO A 222 -2.66 17.89 5.70
N ILE A 223 -2.03 17.20 4.78
CA ILE A 223 -2.22 17.41 3.34
C ILE A 223 -2.62 16.13 2.64
N THR A 224 -3.30 16.27 1.51
CA THR A 224 -3.45 15.25 0.49
C THR A 224 -2.86 15.79 -0.80
N CYS A 225 -1.95 15.04 -1.41
CA CYS A 225 -1.29 15.46 -2.63
C CYS A 225 -2.15 15.12 -3.85
N HIS A 226 -2.23 16.06 -4.81
CA HIS A 226 -2.67 15.72 -6.16
C HIS A 226 -1.67 14.75 -6.79
N MET A 227 -2.19 13.68 -7.36
CA MET A 227 -1.39 12.65 -8.03
C MET A 227 -2.11 12.18 -9.28
N GLU A 228 -1.34 11.90 -10.32
CA GLU A 228 -1.84 11.30 -11.54
C GLU A 228 -1.85 9.76 -11.47
N ALA A 229 -2.55 9.13 -12.40
CA ALA A 229 -2.40 7.69 -12.59
C ALA A 229 -0.95 7.39 -13.04
N GLY A 230 -0.33 6.38 -12.44
CA GLY A 230 1.08 6.02 -12.66
C GLY A 230 2.07 6.67 -11.71
N ASP A 231 1.66 7.65 -10.89
CA ASP A 231 2.53 8.20 -9.86
C ASP A 231 2.75 7.21 -8.71
N LEU A 232 3.96 7.23 -8.17
CA LEU A 232 4.34 6.50 -6.97
C LEU A 232 4.59 7.51 -5.84
N MET A 233 3.82 7.44 -4.77
CA MET A 233 4.14 8.13 -3.52
C MET A 233 4.97 7.21 -2.65
N LEU A 234 6.09 7.69 -2.13
CA LEU A 234 6.85 7.07 -1.04
C LEU A 234 6.70 7.89 0.23
N TRP A 235 6.63 7.22 1.40
CA TRP A 235 6.69 7.90 2.68
C TRP A 235 7.40 7.07 3.74
N ASP A 236 8.12 7.75 4.60
CA ASP A 236 8.73 7.13 5.77
C ASP A 236 7.63 6.61 6.71
N SER A 237 7.72 5.37 7.17
CA SER A 237 6.71 4.74 8.05
C SER A 237 6.49 5.48 9.38
N ARG A 238 7.39 6.38 9.74
CA ARG A 238 7.30 7.26 10.90
C ARG A 238 6.46 8.51 10.63
N THR A 239 6.15 8.83 9.37
CA THR A 239 5.28 9.95 9.00
C THR A 239 3.86 9.68 9.47
N ILE A 240 3.26 10.66 10.15
CA ILE A 240 1.88 10.58 10.58
C ILE A 240 1.00 10.68 9.36
N HIS A 241 0.14 9.66 9.16
CA HIS A 241 -0.70 9.56 7.98
C HIS A 241 -2.02 8.81 8.24
N CYS A 242 -2.90 8.87 7.26
CA CYS A 242 -4.09 8.02 7.16
C CYS A 242 -4.64 8.08 5.72
N SER A 243 -5.72 7.36 5.45
CA SER A 243 -6.53 7.58 4.24
C SER A 243 -7.82 8.30 4.60
N SER A 244 -8.25 9.23 3.76
CA SER A 244 -9.50 9.95 3.93
C SER A 244 -10.26 10.07 2.60
N PRO A 245 -11.59 9.84 2.58
CA PRO A 245 -12.43 10.32 1.50
C PRO A 245 -12.35 11.85 1.44
N PRO A 246 -12.86 12.49 0.39
CA PRO A 246 -12.86 13.95 0.29
C PRO A 246 -13.57 14.58 1.47
N THR A 247 -12.97 15.63 2.02
CA THR A 247 -13.54 16.40 3.14
C THR A 247 -14.56 17.43 2.66
N ASN A 248 -14.50 17.83 1.39
CA ASN A 248 -15.54 18.64 0.79
C ASN A 248 -16.78 17.77 0.51
N THR A 249 -17.83 17.96 1.30
CA THR A 249 -19.08 17.19 1.20
C THR A 249 -19.87 17.49 -0.05
N GLU A 250 -19.60 18.62 -0.73
CA GLU A 250 -20.24 18.99 -2.00
C GLU A 250 -19.50 18.41 -3.21
N ALA A 251 -18.25 17.94 -3.03
CA ALA A 251 -17.48 17.36 -4.09
C ALA A 251 -18.12 16.01 -4.52
N LYS A 252 -18.58 15.96 -5.77
CA LYS A 252 -19.11 14.75 -6.37
C LYS A 252 -18.07 14.15 -7.33
N HIS A 253 -17.85 12.87 -7.21
CA HIS A 253 -17.05 12.15 -8.20
C HIS A 253 -17.79 12.20 -9.57
N PRO A 254 -17.09 12.56 -10.64
CA PRO A 254 -17.73 12.81 -11.95
C PRO A 254 -18.30 11.55 -12.62
N ASN A 255 -17.88 10.36 -12.19
CA ASN A 255 -18.31 9.09 -12.77
C ASN A 255 -18.86 8.16 -11.68
N GLU A 256 -20.18 7.90 -11.72
CA GLU A 256 -20.88 7.02 -10.78
C GLU A 256 -20.69 5.53 -11.10
N ASP A 257 -20.21 5.22 -12.31
CA ASP A 257 -20.01 3.87 -12.83
C ASP A 257 -18.51 3.46 -12.85
N ALA A 258 -17.65 4.21 -12.14
CA ALA A 258 -16.24 3.92 -12.05
C ALA A 258 -15.76 3.92 -10.59
N LEU A 259 -14.66 3.19 -10.33
CA LEU A 259 -13.98 3.28 -9.04
C LEU A 259 -13.53 4.72 -8.75
N VAL A 260 -13.67 5.14 -7.51
CA VAL A 260 -13.19 6.46 -7.06
C VAL A 260 -11.69 6.44 -6.84
N ARG A 261 -11.18 5.34 -6.34
CA ARG A 261 -9.75 5.15 -6.05
C ARG A 261 -9.34 3.72 -6.30
N ALA A 262 -8.18 3.55 -6.88
CA ALA A 262 -7.48 2.27 -6.97
C ALA A 262 -5.98 2.52 -6.83
N ILE A 263 -5.37 1.88 -5.84
CA ILE A 263 -3.93 1.97 -5.58
C ILE A 263 -3.35 0.59 -5.28
N SER A 264 -2.11 0.39 -5.68
CA SER A 264 -1.28 -0.74 -5.25
C SER A 264 -0.41 -0.32 -4.07
N LEU A 265 -0.46 -1.06 -2.96
CA LEU A 265 0.43 -0.87 -1.83
C LEU A 265 1.72 -1.65 -2.07
N ILE A 266 2.85 -0.96 -1.99
CA ILE A 266 4.18 -1.52 -2.24
C ILE A 266 5.15 -1.00 -1.19
N CYS A 267 5.95 -1.90 -0.65
CA CYS A 267 7.09 -1.54 0.15
C CYS A 267 8.27 -2.43 -0.25
N MET A 268 9.44 -1.82 -0.40
CA MET A 268 10.68 -2.57 -0.60
C MET A 268 11.70 -2.18 0.45
N MET A 269 12.47 -3.16 0.91
CA MET A 269 13.51 -2.98 1.90
C MET A 269 14.76 -3.77 1.52
N PRO A 270 15.96 -3.35 1.96
CA PRO A 270 17.19 -4.10 1.73
C PRO A 270 17.09 -5.54 2.26
N ARG A 271 17.50 -6.52 1.46
CA ARG A 271 17.61 -7.91 1.88
C ARG A 271 18.47 -8.06 3.13
N SER A 272 19.51 -7.23 3.29
CA SER A 272 20.42 -7.23 4.44
C SER A 272 19.72 -6.98 5.79
N LYS A 273 18.52 -6.39 5.78
CA LYS A 273 17.69 -6.23 6.99
C LYS A 273 16.89 -7.47 7.36
N SER A 274 16.90 -8.52 6.54
CA SER A 274 16.17 -9.76 6.75
C SER A 274 17.10 -10.87 7.25
N ASN A 275 16.55 -12.03 7.55
CA ASN A 275 17.28 -13.22 8.00
C ASN A 275 16.85 -14.48 7.24
N PRO A 276 17.61 -15.59 7.30
CA PRO A 276 17.31 -16.82 6.56
C PRO A 276 15.92 -17.41 6.83
N ALA A 277 15.43 -17.32 8.07
CA ALA A 277 14.11 -17.86 8.42
C ALA A 277 12.98 -17.08 7.77
N VAL A 278 13.10 -15.74 7.76
CA VAL A 278 12.16 -14.86 7.05
C VAL A 278 12.22 -15.13 5.54
N ILE A 279 13.41 -15.25 4.95
CA ILE A 279 13.57 -15.57 3.52
C ILE A 279 12.89 -16.90 3.18
N ALA A 280 13.07 -17.93 3.97
CA ALA A 280 12.41 -19.22 3.75
C ALA A 280 10.87 -19.09 3.80
N ARG A 281 10.35 -18.36 4.80
CA ARG A 281 8.92 -18.08 4.93
C ARG A 281 8.36 -17.30 3.75
N ARG A 282 9.11 -16.31 3.24
CA ARG A 282 8.73 -15.52 2.05
C ARG A 282 8.62 -16.39 0.80
N LYS A 283 9.57 -17.31 0.59
CA LYS A 283 9.55 -18.27 -0.52
C LYS A 283 8.31 -19.19 -0.44
N ALA A 284 7.96 -19.65 0.75
CA ALA A 284 6.75 -20.45 0.97
C ALA A 284 5.46 -19.65 0.76
N ALA A 285 5.45 -18.38 1.15
CA ALA A 285 4.30 -17.47 1.04
C ALA A 285 3.78 -17.29 -0.39
N VAL A 286 4.66 -17.39 -1.40
CA VAL A 286 4.25 -17.33 -2.81
C VAL A 286 3.31 -18.49 -3.16
N GLY A 287 3.62 -19.71 -2.71
CA GLY A 287 2.78 -20.88 -2.97
C GLY A 287 1.50 -20.91 -2.16
N SER A 288 1.54 -20.43 -0.91
CA SER A 288 0.37 -20.34 -0.03
C SER A 288 -0.49 -19.09 -0.28
N LEU A 289 -0.03 -18.13 -1.08
CA LEU A 289 -0.64 -16.82 -1.30
C LEU A 289 -0.75 -15.99 -0.01
N THR A 290 0.17 -16.17 0.93
CA THR A 290 0.17 -15.48 2.21
C THR A 290 0.66 -14.05 2.05
N SER A 291 -0.16 -13.08 2.44
CA SER A 291 0.20 -11.66 2.44
C SER A 291 1.14 -11.31 3.59
N THR A 292 1.93 -10.26 3.39
CA THR A 292 2.58 -9.53 4.48
C THR A 292 1.75 -8.28 4.81
N THR A 293 2.23 -7.46 5.75
CA THR A 293 1.85 -6.05 5.87
C THR A 293 2.71 -5.21 4.91
N ASN A 294 2.76 -3.88 5.13
CA ASN A 294 3.73 -2.97 4.50
C ASN A 294 5.21 -3.39 4.75
N TRP A 295 5.47 -4.25 5.73
CA TRP A 295 6.82 -4.76 6.01
C TRP A 295 7.12 -5.98 5.16
N SER A 296 8.27 -5.96 4.46
CA SER A 296 8.67 -7.08 3.62
C SER A 296 9.12 -8.32 4.43
N ASP A 297 9.44 -8.15 5.71
CA ASP A 297 10.00 -9.18 6.58
C ASP A 297 9.06 -9.62 7.72
N VAL A 298 7.84 -9.08 7.78
CA VAL A 298 6.90 -9.32 8.88
C VAL A 298 5.59 -9.91 8.36
N PHE A 299 5.07 -10.89 9.09
CA PHE A 299 3.83 -11.61 8.77
C PHE A 299 2.77 -11.43 9.87
N VAL A 300 2.69 -10.25 10.47
CA VAL A 300 1.78 -9.98 11.60
C VAL A 300 0.34 -10.36 11.28
N ASN A 301 -0.16 -9.99 10.11
CA ASN A 301 -1.53 -10.33 9.73
C ASN A 301 -1.74 -11.84 9.63
N ALA A 302 -0.77 -12.56 9.04
CA ALA A 302 -0.85 -14.01 8.92
C ALA A 302 -0.81 -14.71 10.30
N ASP A 303 -0.07 -14.16 11.26
CA ASP A 303 0.14 -14.75 12.56
C ASP A 303 -0.97 -14.41 13.55
N LYS A 304 -1.50 -13.18 13.50
CA LYS A 304 -2.48 -12.66 14.48
C LYS A 304 -3.89 -12.60 13.94
N PHE A 305 -4.05 -12.44 12.63
CA PHE A 305 -5.34 -12.25 11.97
C PHE A 305 -5.46 -13.15 10.73
N PRO A 306 -5.30 -14.48 10.88
CA PRO A 306 -5.28 -15.41 9.74
C PRO A 306 -6.56 -15.32 8.88
N ASP A 307 -7.71 -15.13 9.53
CA ASP A 307 -9.00 -15.02 8.81
C ASP A 307 -9.09 -13.77 7.93
N LEU A 308 -8.35 -12.71 8.27
CA LEU A 308 -8.31 -11.48 7.50
C LEU A 308 -7.61 -11.64 6.15
N ILE A 309 -6.60 -12.50 6.09
CA ILE A 309 -5.74 -12.67 4.92
C ILE A 309 -5.96 -13.99 4.19
N SER A 310 -6.64 -14.96 4.82
CA SER A 310 -6.94 -16.24 4.19
C SER A 310 -7.96 -16.08 3.06
N VAL A 311 -7.93 -17.00 2.11
CA VAL A 311 -9.00 -17.15 1.13
C VAL A 311 -10.07 -18.02 1.75
N ASP A 312 -11.26 -17.46 1.99
CA ASP A 312 -12.43 -18.27 2.36
C ASP A 312 -12.88 -19.08 1.14
N PRO A 313 -12.62 -20.40 1.09
CA PRO A 313 -12.92 -21.21 -0.08
C PRO A 313 -14.43 -21.44 -0.30
N SER A 314 -15.24 -21.11 0.70
CA SER A 314 -16.70 -21.19 0.57
C SER A 314 -17.29 -19.97 -0.18
N LYS A 315 -16.59 -18.85 -0.15
CA LYS A 315 -17.02 -17.57 -0.72
C LYS A 315 -16.24 -17.16 -1.97
N TYR A 316 -14.94 -17.44 -2.00
CA TYR A 316 -14.04 -16.95 -3.04
C TYR A 316 -13.29 -18.09 -3.73
N ALA A 317 -13.19 -18.02 -5.04
CA ALA A 317 -12.27 -18.90 -5.76
C ALA A 317 -10.82 -18.57 -5.36
N ARG A 318 -9.99 -19.61 -5.22
CA ARG A 318 -8.58 -19.42 -4.93
C ARG A 318 -7.88 -18.85 -6.17
N PRO A 319 -7.20 -17.69 -6.07
CA PRO A 319 -6.38 -17.19 -7.17
C PRO A 319 -5.26 -18.19 -7.55
N PRO A 320 -4.83 -18.19 -8.81
CA PRO A 320 -3.72 -19.03 -9.24
C PRO A 320 -2.42 -18.63 -8.53
N THR A 321 -1.55 -19.62 -8.28
CA THR A 321 -0.20 -19.34 -7.80
C THR A 321 0.57 -18.61 -8.91
N PRO A 322 1.21 -17.46 -8.63
CA PRO A 322 1.88 -16.68 -9.66
C PRO A 322 3.10 -17.41 -10.24
N VAL A 323 3.28 -17.26 -11.54
CA VAL A 323 4.50 -17.68 -12.23
C VAL A 323 5.44 -16.48 -12.27
N LEU A 324 6.50 -16.53 -11.47
CA LEU A 324 7.41 -15.41 -11.28
C LEU A 324 8.60 -15.51 -12.24
N ASN A 325 8.97 -14.37 -12.84
CA ASN A 325 10.18 -14.22 -13.63
C ASN A 325 11.43 -14.03 -12.74
N HIS A 326 12.60 -13.94 -13.34
CA HIS A 326 13.88 -13.79 -12.64
C HIS A 326 13.88 -12.61 -11.65
N SER A 327 13.50 -11.41 -12.10
CA SER A 327 13.49 -10.21 -11.27
C SER A 327 12.51 -10.31 -10.10
N GLN A 328 11.33 -10.86 -10.33
CA GLN A 328 10.33 -11.08 -9.28
C GLN A 328 10.80 -12.13 -8.24
N LEU A 329 11.49 -13.19 -8.68
CA LEU A 329 12.08 -14.18 -7.77
C LEU A 329 13.13 -13.52 -6.86
N LYS A 330 13.96 -12.62 -7.38
CA LYS A 330 14.90 -11.83 -6.54
C LYS A 330 14.16 -11.02 -5.47
N LEU A 331 13.08 -10.33 -5.82
CA LEU A 331 12.26 -9.57 -4.88
C LEU A 331 11.59 -10.42 -3.80
N VAL A 332 11.36 -11.70 -4.04
CA VAL A 332 10.90 -12.63 -3.01
C VAL A 332 12.03 -13.01 -2.05
N GLY A 333 13.25 -13.16 -2.55
CA GLY A 333 14.40 -13.54 -1.77
C GLY A 333 15.15 -14.78 -2.26
N TRP A 334 14.90 -15.26 -3.51
CA TRP A 334 15.76 -16.28 -4.11
C TRP A 334 17.13 -15.70 -4.48
N THR A 335 18.18 -16.50 -4.32
CA THR A 335 19.53 -16.17 -4.81
C THR A 335 19.63 -16.47 -6.31
N GLU A 336 20.65 -15.93 -6.98
CA GLU A 336 20.90 -16.19 -8.42
C GLU A 336 21.04 -17.69 -8.72
N GLU A 337 21.73 -18.44 -7.85
CA GLU A 337 21.90 -19.87 -8.01
C GLU A 337 20.57 -20.63 -7.89
N GLU A 338 19.77 -20.31 -6.90
CA GLU A 338 18.43 -20.89 -6.70
C GLU A 338 17.50 -20.56 -7.86
N ILE A 339 17.56 -19.33 -8.38
CA ILE A 339 16.75 -18.89 -9.52
C ILE A 339 17.13 -19.68 -10.76
N LYS A 340 18.42 -19.79 -11.05
CA LYS A 340 18.92 -20.58 -12.18
C LYS A 340 18.43 -22.02 -12.13
N THR A 341 18.52 -22.67 -10.97
CA THR A 341 18.01 -24.02 -10.76
C THR A 341 16.49 -24.11 -10.97
N LYS A 342 15.74 -23.14 -10.44
CA LYS A 342 14.28 -23.10 -10.51
C LYS A 342 13.78 -22.87 -11.94
N LEU A 343 14.42 -22.03 -12.72
CA LEU A 343 14.04 -21.73 -14.11
C LEU A 343 14.41 -22.89 -15.04
N THR A 344 15.56 -23.53 -14.85
CA THR A 344 15.95 -24.72 -15.64
C THR A 344 15.05 -25.93 -15.42
N SER A 345 14.37 -26.01 -14.27
CA SER A 345 13.40 -27.08 -13.98
C SER A 345 12.00 -26.83 -14.58
N ARG A 346 11.79 -25.72 -15.30
CA ARG A 346 10.54 -25.36 -16.00
C ARG A 346 10.80 -25.27 -17.51
N PRO A 347 10.57 -26.35 -18.29
CA PRO A 347 10.96 -26.40 -19.70
C PRO A 347 10.15 -25.49 -20.65
N ASP A 348 9.06 -24.85 -20.21
CA ASP A 348 8.07 -24.20 -21.09
C ASP A 348 7.91 -22.68 -20.89
N ILE A 349 8.89 -21.97 -20.37
CA ILE A 349 8.80 -20.50 -20.34
C ILE A 349 9.81 -19.95 -21.33
N ASP A 350 9.30 -19.54 -22.49
CA ASP A 350 10.06 -18.80 -23.50
C ASP A 350 10.80 -17.63 -22.85
N THR A 351 12.08 -17.57 -23.15
CA THR A 351 12.99 -16.49 -22.79
C THR A 351 12.72 -15.27 -23.69
N GLU A 352 11.56 -14.62 -23.51
CA GLU A 352 11.38 -13.30 -24.08
C GLU A 352 11.75 -12.25 -23.03
N SER A 353 12.77 -11.52 -23.41
CA SER A 353 13.50 -10.42 -22.77
C SER A 353 12.64 -9.23 -22.35
#